data_da62b799e40ffefa9ef0affb67e2255a
#
_entry.id   da62b799e40ffefa9ef0affb67e2255a
#
_cell.length_a   1.000
_cell.length_b   1.000
_cell.length_c   1.000
_cell.angle_alpha   90.00
_cell.angle_beta   90.00
_cell.angle_gamma   90.00
#
_symmetry.space_group_name_H-M   'P 1'
#
loop_
_entity.id
_entity.type
_entity.pdbx_description
1 polymer ?
#
loop_
_entity_poly.entity_id
_entity_poly.type
_entity_poly.pdbx_seq_one_letter_code
_entity_poly.pdbx_strand_id
1 'polypeptide(L)'
;EEEVTRRTITRYYKRKNPMLIREMIRNVYKECKGVPKGSCLTKEQRLSLQMDEFMNRRYEFRYNTQIGEVEYRERFSFQFYFHPIDKRAQNSIMLDAQSEGIGVWDRDIDRYLHSNRVPIYNPLEEFLFHLPHWDGKDRIHALANRVPCKNPHWELLFHRWFLNMVSHWRGVDKMHANNTSPILVGRQGTHKSTFCREMIPPALRAYYTDSIDFSHKRDAELYLNRFALINIDEFDQITLPQQGFLKHILQKPVVNLRKPHGRSVLELQRYASFIGTSNQKDLLTDPSGSRRVICIEV
;
A
#
# COMPACT_ATOMS: atom_id res chain seq x y z
N GLU A 1 -0.61 -29.21 -11.90
CA GLU A 1 -1.73 -29.20 -10.92
C GLU A 1 -1.24 -29.44 -9.48
N GLU A 2 -0.41 -30.46 -9.23
CA GLU A 2 0.09 -30.79 -7.90
C GLU A 2 0.92 -29.68 -7.26
N GLU A 3 1.72 -28.96 -8.03
CA GLU A 3 2.55 -27.84 -7.56
C GLU A 3 1.72 -26.58 -7.26
N VAL A 4 0.66 -26.32 -8.01
CA VAL A 4 -0.30 -25.23 -7.76
C VAL A 4 -1.10 -25.55 -6.49
N THR A 5 -1.51 -26.78 -6.30
CA THR A 5 -2.24 -27.22 -5.09
C THR A 5 -1.36 -27.13 -3.86
N ARG A 6 -0.07 -27.51 -3.92
CA ARG A 6 0.89 -27.33 -2.83
C ARG A 6 1.09 -25.85 -2.47
N ARG A 7 1.25 -24.96 -3.45
CA ARG A 7 1.40 -23.51 -3.21
C ARG A 7 0.13 -22.92 -2.58
N THR A 8 -1.04 -23.33 -3.03
CA THR A 8 -2.33 -22.88 -2.49
C THR A 8 -2.56 -23.38 -1.07
N ILE A 9 -2.31 -24.65 -0.80
CA ILE A 9 -2.41 -25.25 0.54
C ILE A 9 -1.41 -24.59 1.50
N THR A 10 -0.15 -24.40 1.10
CA THR A 10 0.88 -23.74 1.91
C THR A 10 0.50 -22.29 2.21
N ARG A 11 -0.08 -21.58 1.24
CA ARG A 11 -0.57 -20.20 1.41
C ARG A 11 -1.75 -20.12 2.37
N TYR A 12 -2.70 -21.05 2.25
CA TYR A 12 -3.89 -21.13 3.09
C TYR A 12 -3.57 -21.48 4.56
N TYR A 13 -2.74 -22.49 4.79
CA TYR A 13 -2.37 -22.94 6.12
C TYR A 13 -1.39 -21.98 6.83
N LYS A 14 -0.46 -21.36 6.13
CA LYS A 14 0.38 -20.29 6.70
C LYS A 14 -0.45 -19.15 7.30
N ARG A 15 -1.61 -18.84 6.71
CA ARG A 15 -2.50 -17.78 7.22
C ARG A 15 -3.34 -18.22 8.43
N LYS A 16 -3.75 -19.51 8.51
CA LYS A 16 -4.65 -19.99 9.57
C LYS A 16 -3.93 -20.53 10.82
N ASN A 17 -2.80 -21.14 10.66
CA ASN A 17 -2.04 -21.66 11.81
C ASN A 17 -0.54 -21.81 11.50
N PRO A 18 0.27 -20.73 11.67
CA PRO A 18 1.72 -20.76 11.42
C PRO A 18 2.48 -21.79 12.25
N MET A 19 1.99 -22.11 13.46
CA MET A 19 2.60 -23.11 14.34
C MET A 19 2.46 -24.54 13.79
N LEU A 20 1.28 -24.88 13.29
CA LEU A 20 1.00 -26.22 12.73
C LEU A 20 1.86 -26.51 11.49
N ILE A 21 2.07 -25.51 10.62
CA ILE A 21 2.91 -25.66 9.42
C ILE A 21 4.37 -25.82 9.80
N ARG A 22 4.84 -25.10 10.82
CA ARG A 22 6.22 -25.27 11.31
C ARG A 22 6.44 -26.66 11.87
N GLU A 23 5.47 -27.18 12.59
CA GLU A 23 5.51 -28.53 13.11
C GLU A 23 5.46 -29.57 12.00
N MET A 24 4.62 -29.40 10.99
CA MET A 24 4.60 -30.21 9.77
C MET A 24 5.91 -30.14 8.98
N ILE A 25 6.46 -28.93 8.77
CA ILE A 25 7.78 -28.77 8.13
C ILE A 25 8.87 -29.42 8.97
N ARG A 26 8.86 -29.25 10.30
CA ARG A 26 9.81 -29.89 11.22
C ARG A 26 9.71 -31.42 11.16
N ASN A 27 8.51 -31.96 11.05
CA ASN A 27 8.27 -33.41 10.93
C ASN A 27 8.68 -33.94 9.55
N VAL A 28 8.35 -33.24 8.47
CA VAL A 28 8.81 -33.58 7.10
C VAL A 28 10.35 -33.54 7.01
N TYR A 29 11.00 -32.54 7.63
CA TYR A 29 12.47 -32.50 7.71
C TYR A 29 13.07 -33.61 8.60
N LYS A 30 12.34 -34.08 9.63
CA LYS A 30 12.77 -35.25 10.42
C LYS A 30 12.58 -36.57 9.66
N GLU A 31 11.54 -36.66 8.83
CA GLU A 31 11.26 -37.84 8.02
C GLU A 31 12.08 -37.91 6.73
N CYS A 32 12.41 -36.78 6.11
CA CYS A 32 13.39 -36.72 5.05
C CYS A 32 14.78 -36.95 5.63
N LYS A 33 15.24 -38.21 5.56
CA LYS A 33 16.56 -38.71 5.98
C LYS A 33 17.72 -38.03 5.26
N GLY A 34 17.88 -36.72 5.42
CA GLY A 34 18.87 -35.92 4.71
C GLY A 34 19.85 -35.13 5.59
N VAL A 35 19.68 -35.17 6.94
CA VAL A 35 20.68 -34.58 7.83
C VAL A 35 21.58 -35.72 8.30
N PRO A 36 22.88 -35.71 7.97
CA PRO A 36 23.83 -36.70 8.49
C PRO A 36 23.77 -36.69 10.02
N LYS A 37 23.49 -37.84 10.63
CA LYS A 37 23.63 -38.03 12.07
C LYS A 37 25.06 -37.67 12.45
N GLY A 38 25.26 -36.50 13.09
CA GLY A 38 26.57 -36.05 13.54
C GLY A 38 27.03 -34.69 13.01
N SER A 39 26.35 -34.03 12.09
CA SER A 39 26.70 -32.65 11.70
C SER A 39 26.28 -31.67 12.81
N CYS A 40 27.26 -31.32 13.64
CA CYS A 40 27.09 -30.23 14.59
C CYS A 40 26.84 -28.94 13.78
N LEU A 41 25.70 -28.29 13.99
CA LEU A 41 25.40 -26.98 13.38
C LEU A 41 26.56 -26.03 13.63
N THR A 42 26.99 -25.28 12.61
CA THR A 42 27.95 -24.22 12.80
C THR A 42 27.38 -23.16 13.76
N LYS A 43 28.28 -22.34 14.33
CA LYS A 43 27.88 -21.26 15.23
C LYS A 43 26.87 -20.32 14.56
N GLU A 44 27.12 -19.99 13.29
CA GLU A 44 26.27 -19.10 12.46
C GLU A 44 24.89 -19.72 12.18
N GLN A 45 24.86 -21.02 11.88
CA GLN A 45 23.60 -21.73 11.68
C GLN A 45 22.75 -21.78 12.95
N ARG A 46 23.39 -22.02 14.11
CA ARG A 46 22.71 -22.01 15.40
C ARG A 46 22.17 -20.64 15.74
N LEU A 47 22.96 -19.58 15.54
CA LEU A 47 22.54 -18.20 15.75
C LEU A 47 21.35 -17.84 14.87
N SER A 48 21.39 -18.21 13.57
CA SER A 48 20.30 -17.95 12.63
C SER A 48 19.00 -18.64 13.06
N LEU A 49 19.06 -19.86 13.58
CA LEU A 49 17.88 -20.60 14.06
C LEU A 49 17.32 -19.98 15.36
N GLN A 50 18.19 -19.62 16.30
CA GLN A 50 17.79 -18.98 17.56
C GLN A 50 17.13 -17.62 17.30
N MET A 51 17.72 -16.82 16.40
CA MET A 51 17.15 -15.53 16.00
C MET A 51 15.79 -15.71 15.33
N ASP A 52 15.65 -16.67 14.40
CA ASP A 52 14.38 -16.95 13.72
C ASP A 52 13.28 -17.38 14.71
N GLU A 53 13.63 -18.22 15.68
CA GLU A 53 12.71 -18.64 16.72
C GLU A 53 12.31 -17.47 17.63
N PHE A 54 13.26 -16.66 18.08
CA PHE A 54 13.02 -15.47 18.91
C PHE A 54 12.11 -14.47 18.20
N MET A 55 12.47 -14.05 16.96
CA MET A 55 11.72 -13.07 16.19
C MET A 55 10.27 -13.52 15.95
N ASN A 56 10.09 -14.78 15.57
CA ASN A 56 8.76 -15.31 15.31
C ASN A 56 7.93 -15.58 16.57
N ARG A 57 8.55 -15.79 17.70
CA ARG A 57 7.86 -15.99 18.99
C ARG A 57 7.35 -14.68 19.57
N ARG A 58 8.15 -13.62 19.51
CA ARG A 58 7.82 -12.34 20.15
C ARG A 58 7.13 -11.35 19.25
N TYR A 59 7.45 -11.36 17.95
CA TYR A 59 7.01 -10.33 17.02
C TYR A 59 6.29 -10.93 15.82
N GLU A 60 5.46 -10.11 15.20
CA GLU A 60 4.96 -10.29 13.83
C GLU A 60 5.52 -9.18 12.96
N PHE A 61 6.11 -9.55 11.83
CA PHE A 61 6.66 -8.61 10.85
C PHE A 61 5.92 -8.74 9.53
N ARG A 62 5.88 -7.64 8.79
CA ARG A 62 5.46 -7.61 7.39
C ARG A 62 6.18 -6.49 6.65
N TYR A 63 6.53 -6.70 5.40
CA TYR A 63 7.05 -5.64 4.53
C TYR A 63 5.88 -5.01 3.79
N ASN A 64 5.55 -3.78 4.13
CA ASN A 64 4.46 -3.02 3.50
C ASN A 64 4.96 -2.40 2.19
N THR A 65 4.43 -2.90 1.06
CA THR A 65 4.87 -2.48 -0.28
C THR A 65 4.49 -1.05 -0.63
N GLN A 66 3.39 -0.50 -0.03
CA GLN A 66 2.95 0.87 -0.27
C GLN A 66 3.89 1.90 0.33
N ILE A 67 4.30 1.71 1.57
CA ILE A 67 5.22 2.63 2.24
C ILE A 67 6.69 2.25 2.00
N GLY A 68 6.96 1.01 1.57
CA GLY A 68 8.31 0.50 1.32
C GLY A 68 9.10 0.22 2.60
N GLU A 69 8.44 -0.05 3.71
CA GLU A 69 9.03 -0.24 5.02
C GLU A 69 8.55 -1.54 5.67
N VAL A 70 9.35 -2.05 6.60
CA VAL A 70 8.96 -3.15 7.46
C VAL A 70 8.09 -2.61 8.58
N GLU A 71 6.94 -3.23 8.78
CA GLU A 71 6.06 -2.98 9.92
C GLU A 71 6.12 -4.17 10.87
N TYR A 72 5.93 -3.90 12.16
CA TYR A 72 5.93 -4.92 13.19
C TYR A 72 4.85 -4.66 14.24
N ARG A 73 4.50 -5.71 14.97
CA ARG A 73 3.77 -5.66 16.25
C ARG A 73 4.28 -6.76 17.18
N GLU A 74 4.15 -6.54 18.46
CA GLU A 74 4.43 -7.56 19.47
C GLU A 74 3.25 -8.53 19.61
N ARG A 75 3.53 -9.85 19.64
CA ARG A 75 2.47 -10.88 19.67
C ARG A 75 1.64 -10.88 20.96
N PHE A 76 2.26 -10.52 22.08
CA PHE A 76 1.64 -10.61 23.40
C PHE A 76 1.42 -9.23 24.03
N SER A 77 1.36 -8.19 23.22
CA SER A 77 1.02 -6.85 23.66
C SER A 77 -0.43 -6.53 23.34
N PHE A 78 -0.98 -5.50 24.01
CA PHE A 78 -2.28 -4.93 23.66
C PHE A 78 -2.22 -4.04 22.41
N GLN A 79 -1.12 -4.02 21.68
CA GLN A 79 -0.96 -3.31 20.43
C GLN A 79 -1.46 -4.18 19.28
N PHE A 80 -2.68 -3.91 18.82
CA PHE A 80 -3.29 -4.66 17.73
C PHE A 80 -2.83 -4.21 16.33
N TYR A 81 -2.24 -3.02 16.24
CA TYR A 81 -1.84 -2.42 14.97
C TYR A 81 -0.36 -2.65 14.69
N PHE A 82 -0.06 -2.78 13.40
CA PHE A 82 1.31 -2.78 12.91
C PHE A 82 1.84 -1.34 12.86
N HIS A 83 3.09 -1.15 13.25
CA HIS A 83 3.80 0.12 13.21
C HIS A 83 5.06 -0.02 12.35
N PRO A 84 5.43 1.00 11.55
CA PRO A 84 6.74 1.01 10.90
C PRO A 84 7.85 0.83 11.93
N ILE A 85 8.85 0.02 11.56
CA ILE A 85 9.99 -0.23 12.44
C ILE A 85 10.99 0.92 12.31
N ASP A 86 11.21 1.62 13.38
CA ASP A 86 12.25 2.66 13.47
C ASP A 86 13.55 2.11 14.10
N LYS A 87 14.59 2.93 14.13
CA LYS A 87 15.88 2.56 14.71
C LYS A 87 15.79 2.24 16.21
N ARG A 88 14.88 2.90 16.92
CA ARG A 88 14.65 2.63 18.35
C ARG A 88 14.07 1.24 18.56
N ALA A 89 13.06 0.87 17.75
CA ALA A 89 12.47 -0.45 17.79
C ALA A 89 13.48 -1.56 17.44
N GLN A 90 14.31 -1.35 16.40
CA GLN A 90 15.38 -2.27 16.03
C GLN A 90 16.35 -2.52 17.20
N ASN A 91 16.78 -1.44 17.86
CA ASN A 91 17.68 -1.53 19.00
C ASN A 91 17.03 -2.24 20.19
N SER A 92 15.73 -1.99 20.46
CA SER A 92 15.00 -2.69 21.51
C SER A 92 14.92 -4.19 21.24
N ILE A 93 14.58 -4.58 20.00
CA ILE A 93 14.54 -5.99 19.58
C ILE A 93 15.90 -6.66 19.76
N MET A 94 17.00 -5.96 19.43
CA MET A 94 18.36 -6.46 19.61
C MET A 94 18.66 -6.69 21.09
N LEU A 95 18.39 -5.72 21.95
CA LEU A 95 18.62 -5.83 23.40
C LEU A 95 17.78 -6.93 24.03
N ASP A 96 16.54 -7.10 23.61
CA ASP A 96 15.67 -8.18 24.03
C ASP A 96 16.23 -9.56 23.65
N ALA A 97 16.73 -9.71 22.44
CA ALA A 97 17.37 -10.93 21.98
C ALA A 97 18.65 -11.24 22.79
N GLN A 98 19.47 -10.21 23.05
CA GLN A 98 20.68 -10.35 23.88
C GLN A 98 20.33 -10.72 25.32
N SER A 99 19.28 -10.19 25.90
CA SER A 99 18.81 -10.54 27.26
C SER A 99 18.39 -12.00 27.36
N GLU A 100 17.95 -12.61 26.26
CA GLU A 100 17.66 -14.05 26.16
C GLU A 100 18.92 -14.90 25.82
N GLY A 101 20.10 -14.32 25.84
CA GLY A 101 21.36 -15.01 25.57
C GLY A 101 21.65 -15.26 24.08
N ILE A 102 20.96 -14.59 23.17
CA ILE A 102 21.17 -14.71 21.73
C ILE A 102 22.19 -13.64 21.31
N GLY A 103 23.37 -14.05 20.88
CA GLY A 103 24.49 -13.15 20.54
C GLY A 103 24.35 -12.44 19.20
N VAL A 104 23.23 -11.74 18.98
CA VAL A 104 22.93 -10.96 17.77
C VAL A 104 23.41 -9.52 17.88
N TRP A 105 23.71 -8.92 16.73
CA TRP A 105 24.07 -7.52 16.58
C TRP A 105 23.02 -6.81 15.67
N ASP A 106 23.09 -5.49 15.64
CA ASP A 106 22.21 -4.64 14.81
C ASP A 106 22.19 -5.07 13.34
N ARG A 107 23.33 -5.44 12.76
CA ARG A 107 23.44 -5.96 11.38
C ARG A 107 22.67 -7.27 11.16
N ASP A 108 22.54 -8.09 12.19
CA ASP A 108 21.83 -9.37 12.09
C ASP A 108 20.32 -9.15 12.11
N ILE A 109 19.86 -8.22 12.95
CA ILE A 109 18.47 -7.74 12.97
C ILE A 109 18.12 -7.10 11.63
N ASP A 110 18.95 -6.18 11.13
CA ASP A 110 18.73 -5.51 9.84
C ASP A 110 18.66 -6.54 8.68
N ARG A 111 19.56 -7.52 8.66
CA ARG A 111 19.55 -8.60 7.67
C ARG A 111 18.28 -9.45 7.75
N TYR A 112 17.77 -9.72 8.93
CA TYR A 112 16.51 -10.45 9.11
C TYR A 112 15.34 -9.65 8.56
N LEU A 113 15.23 -8.37 8.92
CA LEU A 113 14.14 -7.48 8.51
C LEU A 113 14.08 -7.29 6.99
N HIS A 114 15.24 -7.24 6.34
CA HIS A 114 15.34 -7.10 4.88
C HIS A 114 15.45 -8.42 4.12
N SER A 115 15.10 -9.54 4.77
CA SER A 115 15.12 -10.86 4.14
C SER A 115 13.71 -11.36 3.79
N ASN A 116 13.65 -12.43 2.99
CA ASN A 116 12.40 -13.12 2.66
C ASN A 116 11.70 -13.80 3.87
N ARG A 117 12.26 -13.70 5.06
CA ARG A 117 11.64 -14.16 6.30
C ARG A 117 10.50 -13.24 6.74
N VAL A 118 10.58 -11.98 6.35
CA VAL A 118 9.51 -11.00 6.53
C VAL A 118 8.54 -11.12 5.34
N PRO A 119 7.27 -11.49 5.57
CA PRO A 119 6.31 -11.64 4.49
C PRO A 119 5.98 -10.31 3.83
N ILE A 120 5.81 -10.35 2.52
CA ILE A 120 5.35 -9.18 1.74
C ILE A 120 3.86 -8.95 2.04
N TYR A 121 3.51 -7.69 2.26
CA TYR A 121 2.16 -7.23 2.52
C TYR A 121 1.80 -6.07 1.58
N ASN A 122 0.78 -6.28 0.76
CA ASN A 122 0.17 -5.21 -0.03
C ASN A 122 -1.20 -4.87 0.59
N PRO A 123 -1.35 -3.71 1.23
CA PRO A 123 -2.58 -3.34 1.92
C PRO A 123 -3.80 -3.24 1.01
N LEU A 124 -3.61 -2.77 -0.23
CA LEU A 124 -4.70 -2.63 -1.20
C LEU A 124 -5.17 -4.00 -1.70
N GLU A 125 -4.23 -4.88 -2.04
CA GLU A 125 -4.53 -6.26 -2.45
C GLU A 125 -5.20 -7.05 -1.31
N GLU A 126 -4.69 -6.90 -0.09
CA GLU A 126 -5.22 -7.57 1.10
C GLU A 126 -6.65 -7.10 1.40
N PHE A 127 -6.92 -5.80 1.30
CA PHE A 127 -8.26 -5.23 1.46
C PHE A 127 -9.23 -5.79 0.42
N LEU A 128 -8.85 -5.76 -0.85
CA LEU A 128 -9.71 -6.26 -1.94
C LEU A 128 -9.94 -7.76 -1.85
N PHE A 129 -8.97 -8.52 -1.36
CA PHE A 129 -9.09 -9.97 -1.20
C PHE A 129 -10.08 -10.37 -0.09
N HIS A 130 -10.22 -9.53 0.94
CA HIS A 130 -11.13 -9.80 2.07
C HIS A 130 -12.53 -9.19 1.90
N LEU A 131 -12.81 -8.58 0.75
CA LEU A 131 -14.16 -8.12 0.46
C LEU A 131 -15.14 -9.30 0.41
N PRO A 132 -16.35 -9.15 0.92
CA PRO A 132 -17.40 -10.16 0.77
C PRO A 132 -17.77 -10.33 -0.70
N HIS A 133 -18.41 -11.45 -1.01
CA HIS A 133 -18.96 -11.65 -2.35
C HIS A 133 -19.96 -10.52 -2.68
N TRP A 134 -19.96 -10.10 -3.94
CA TRP A 134 -20.87 -9.08 -4.41
C TRP A 134 -22.34 -9.53 -4.26
N ASP A 135 -23.14 -8.72 -3.64
CA ASP A 135 -24.56 -8.95 -3.36
C ASP A 135 -25.52 -8.40 -4.45
N GLY A 136 -24.96 -8.00 -5.60
CA GLY A 136 -25.72 -7.46 -6.73
C GLY A 136 -26.07 -5.96 -6.61
N LYS A 137 -25.72 -5.28 -5.51
CA LYS A 137 -26.06 -3.86 -5.31
C LYS A 137 -24.99 -2.96 -5.90
N ASP A 138 -25.39 -2.00 -6.70
CA ASP A 138 -24.50 -0.97 -7.25
C ASP A 138 -24.25 0.15 -6.22
N ARG A 139 -23.17 -0.02 -5.46
CA ARG A 139 -22.74 0.96 -4.46
C ARG A 139 -22.00 2.14 -5.04
N ILE A 140 -21.44 2.00 -6.26
CA ILE A 140 -20.74 3.10 -6.92
C ILE A 140 -21.76 4.15 -7.35
N HIS A 141 -22.86 3.75 -7.95
CA HIS A 141 -23.98 4.64 -8.26
C HIS A 141 -24.58 5.28 -7.00
N ALA A 142 -24.77 4.50 -5.94
CA ALA A 142 -25.26 5.03 -4.67
C ALA A 142 -24.31 6.08 -4.07
N LEU A 143 -23.00 5.89 -4.23
CA LEU A 143 -21.99 6.85 -3.77
C LEU A 143 -21.98 8.11 -4.65
N ALA A 144 -22.07 7.96 -5.97
CA ALA A 144 -22.16 9.09 -6.91
C ALA A 144 -23.33 10.02 -6.59
N ASN A 145 -24.49 9.41 -6.26
CA ASN A 145 -25.72 10.12 -5.92
C ASN A 145 -25.69 10.86 -4.57
N ARG A 146 -24.64 10.68 -3.77
CA ARG A 146 -24.41 11.52 -2.59
C ARG A 146 -23.94 12.94 -2.93
N VAL A 147 -23.45 13.14 -4.15
CA VAL A 147 -23.04 14.46 -4.65
C VAL A 147 -24.23 15.12 -5.35
N PRO A 148 -24.81 16.20 -4.79
CA PRO A 148 -25.97 16.87 -5.37
C PRO A 148 -25.53 17.74 -6.57
N CYS A 149 -25.37 17.14 -7.75
CA CYS A 149 -24.99 17.85 -8.95
C CYS A 149 -26.04 17.73 -10.05
N LYS A 150 -26.04 18.71 -10.98
CA LYS A 150 -26.96 18.76 -12.12
C LYS A 150 -26.38 18.17 -13.40
N ASN A 151 -25.14 17.67 -13.37
CA ASN A 151 -24.49 17.10 -14.54
C ASN A 151 -25.09 15.72 -14.86
N PRO A 152 -25.79 15.55 -16.00
CA PRO A 152 -26.45 14.29 -16.33
C PRO A 152 -25.49 13.13 -16.59
N HIS A 153 -24.20 13.42 -16.81
CA HIS A 153 -23.17 12.41 -17.06
C HIS A 153 -22.38 12.06 -15.79
N TRP A 154 -22.66 12.70 -14.66
CA TRP A 154 -21.86 12.52 -13.43
C TRP A 154 -21.76 11.06 -13.00
N GLU A 155 -22.89 10.38 -12.87
CA GLU A 155 -22.92 8.98 -12.41
C GLU A 155 -22.04 8.08 -13.30
N LEU A 156 -22.17 8.21 -14.62
CA LEU A 156 -21.39 7.41 -15.59
C LEU A 156 -19.89 7.74 -15.52
N LEU A 157 -19.54 9.02 -15.45
CA LEU A 157 -18.14 9.46 -15.36
C LEU A 157 -17.51 9.02 -14.05
N PHE A 158 -18.23 9.17 -12.95
CA PHE A 158 -17.77 8.73 -11.63
C PHE A 158 -17.59 7.22 -11.56
N HIS A 159 -18.55 6.45 -12.08
CA HIS A 159 -18.47 5.00 -12.13
C HIS A 159 -17.23 4.53 -12.90
N ARG A 160 -16.96 5.07 -14.08
CA ARG A 160 -15.77 4.74 -14.87
C ARG A 160 -14.47 5.12 -14.17
N TRP A 161 -14.42 6.30 -13.59
CA TRP A 161 -13.27 6.78 -12.85
C TRP A 161 -12.99 5.91 -11.62
N PHE A 162 -14.04 5.53 -10.90
CA PHE A 162 -13.93 4.68 -9.70
C PHE A 162 -13.44 3.27 -10.05
N LEU A 163 -13.95 2.66 -11.11
CA LEU A 163 -13.47 1.36 -11.59
C LEU A 163 -11.99 1.42 -11.99
N ASN A 164 -11.57 2.48 -12.67
CA ASN A 164 -10.17 2.69 -13.03
C ASN A 164 -9.29 2.84 -11.77
N MET A 165 -9.77 3.54 -10.74
CA MET A 165 -9.07 3.64 -9.46
C MET A 165 -8.83 2.27 -8.83
N VAL A 166 -9.87 1.45 -8.74
CA VAL A 166 -9.76 0.08 -8.18
C VAL A 166 -8.89 -0.82 -9.07
N SER A 167 -8.92 -0.65 -10.39
CA SER A 167 -8.04 -1.37 -11.32
C SER A 167 -6.56 -1.08 -11.03
N HIS A 168 -6.20 0.17 -10.72
CA HIS A 168 -4.85 0.53 -10.28
C HIS A 168 -4.48 -0.11 -8.94
N TRP A 169 -5.41 -0.19 -7.99
CA TRP A 169 -5.16 -0.88 -6.71
C TRP A 169 -4.84 -2.36 -6.88
N ARG A 170 -5.44 -3.00 -7.89
CA ARG A 170 -5.17 -4.40 -8.24
C ARG A 170 -3.85 -4.59 -9.02
N GLY A 171 -3.25 -3.53 -9.52
CA GLY A 171 -2.05 -3.62 -10.35
C GLY A 171 -2.25 -4.31 -11.69
N VAL A 172 -3.48 -4.41 -12.18
CA VAL A 172 -3.83 -5.15 -13.41
C VAL A 172 -3.44 -4.35 -14.64
N ASP A 173 -3.68 -3.05 -14.63
CA ASP A 173 -3.41 -2.17 -15.78
C ASP A 173 -2.12 -1.39 -15.57
N LYS A 174 -1.09 -1.74 -16.35
CA LYS A 174 0.18 -1.01 -16.43
C LYS A 174 0.33 -0.18 -17.70
N MET A 175 -0.64 -0.25 -18.60
CA MET A 175 -0.59 0.45 -19.89
C MET A 175 -1.34 1.77 -19.85
N HIS A 176 -2.38 1.87 -19.04
CA HIS A 176 -3.24 3.04 -19.01
C HIS A 176 -3.25 3.66 -17.62
N ALA A 177 -3.24 4.96 -17.57
CA ALA A 177 -3.40 5.71 -16.32
C ALA A 177 -4.89 6.05 -16.12
N ASN A 178 -5.33 6.18 -14.85
CA ASN A 178 -6.55 6.91 -14.55
C ASN A 178 -6.29 8.40 -14.75
N ASN A 179 -6.39 8.83 -16.02
CA ASN A 179 -5.92 10.14 -16.47
C ASN A 179 -6.95 11.25 -16.30
N THR A 180 -8.11 10.94 -15.76
CA THR A 180 -9.16 11.90 -15.43
C THR A 180 -9.25 12.09 -13.91
N SER A 181 -9.64 13.30 -13.51
CA SER A 181 -9.80 13.68 -12.11
C SER A 181 -11.13 14.40 -11.92
N PRO A 182 -12.08 13.88 -11.14
CA PRO A 182 -13.25 14.62 -10.71
C PRO A 182 -12.84 15.78 -9.80
N ILE A 183 -13.35 16.97 -10.07
CA ILE A 183 -13.16 18.15 -9.21
C ILE A 183 -14.52 18.65 -8.77
N LEU A 184 -14.76 18.60 -7.46
CA LEU A 184 -15.99 19.09 -6.85
C LEU A 184 -15.88 20.61 -6.65
N VAL A 185 -16.72 21.36 -7.36
CA VAL A 185 -16.72 22.81 -7.36
C VAL A 185 -17.93 23.33 -6.60
N GLY A 186 -17.72 24.17 -5.62
CA GLY A 186 -18.83 24.72 -4.83
C GLY A 186 -18.36 25.59 -3.68
N ARG A 187 -19.29 26.19 -3.00
CA ARG A 187 -19.01 27.10 -1.86
C ARG A 187 -18.25 26.38 -0.75
N GLN A 188 -17.50 27.14 0.02
CA GLN A 188 -16.87 26.63 1.25
C GLN A 188 -17.96 26.08 2.21
N GLY A 189 -17.63 25.02 2.93
CA GLY A 189 -18.56 24.39 3.90
C GLY A 189 -19.53 23.36 3.31
N THR A 190 -19.48 23.04 2.01
CA THR A 190 -20.33 22.02 1.38
C THR A 190 -19.78 20.59 1.52
N HIS A 191 -18.87 20.35 2.43
CA HIS A 191 -18.31 19.02 2.75
C HIS A 191 -17.59 18.29 1.60
N LYS A 192 -17.07 19.01 0.60
CA LYS A 192 -16.37 18.44 -0.58
C LYS A 192 -15.16 17.60 -0.16
N SER A 193 -14.26 18.16 0.64
CA SER A 193 -13.03 17.47 1.10
C SER A 193 -13.38 16.27 2.01
N THR A 194 -14.46 16.37 2.80
CA THR A 194 -14.99 15.26 3.60
C THR A 194 -15.42 14.10 2.68
N PHE A 195 -16.19 14.40 1.63
CA PHE A 195 -16.60 13.39 0.65
C PHE A 195 -15.39 12.69 0.02
N CYS A 196 -14.37 13.47 -0.42
CA CYS A 196 -13.16 12.92 -1.00
C CYS A 196 -12.43 11.96 -0.04
N ARG A 197 -12.37 12.31 1.25
CA ARG A 197 -11.74 11.48 2.28
C ARG A 197 -12.54 10.21 2.57
N GLU A 198 -13.86 10.33 2.66
CA GLU A 198 -14.74 9.19 2.98
C GLU A 198 -14.87 8.16 1.83
N MET A 199 -14.40 8.50 0.62
CA MET A 199 -14.31 7.54 -0.49
C MET A 199 -13.31 6.41 -0.22
N ILE A 200 -12.30 6.66 0.60
CA ILE A 200 -11.34 5.63 1.00
C ILE A 200 -11.85 4.90 2.24
N PRO A 201 -11.97 3.56 2.18
CA PRO A 201 -12.36 2.76 3.33
C PRO A 201 -11.47 3.02 4.56
N PRO A 202 -11.99 2.96 5.79
CA PRO A 202 -11.22 3.22 7.00
C PRO A 202 -9.92 2.41 7.11
N ALA A 203 -9.94 1.15 6.65
CA ALA A 203 -8.76 0.28 6.64
C ALA A 203 -7.63 0.77 5.70
N LEU A 204 -7.96 1.58 4.70
CA LEU A 204 -7.01 2.13 3.71
C LEU A 204 -6.75 3.63 3.93
N ARG A 205 -7.25 4.24 5.00
CA ARG A 205 -7.16 5.68 5.27
C ARG A 205 -5.72 6.18 5.33
N ALA A 206 -4.77 5.35 5.72
CA ALA A 206 -3.34 5.67 5.71
C ALA A 206 -2.76 5.88 4.30
N TYR A 207 -3.47 5.44 3.27
CA TYR A 207 -3.08 5.58 1.85
C TYR A 207 -3.90 6.64 1.11
N TYR A 208 -4.53 7.55 1.85
CA TYR A 208 -5.13 8.78 1.36
C TYR A 208 -4.27 9.96 1.76
N THR A 209 -4.19 10.95 0.87
CA THR A 209 -3.60 12.26 1.20
C THR A 209 -4.38 13.39 0.53
N ASP A 210 -4.46 14.51 1.20
CA ASP A 210 -4.94 15.80 0.68
C ASP A 210 -3.82 16.86 0.64
N SER A 211 -2.60 16.41 0.86
CA SER A 211 -1.41 17.27 0.87
C SER A 211 -0.39 16.73 -0.15
N ILE A 212 -0.35 17.33 -1.32
CA ILE A 212 0.66 17.05 -2.35
C ILE A 212 1.42 18.34 -2.70
N ASP A 213 2.75 18.27 -2.61
CA ASP A 213 3.62 19.37 -3.02
C ASP A 213 4.11 19.17 -4.45
N PHE A 214 3.59 19.98 -5.37
CA PHE A 214 3.99 19.96 -6.78
C PHE A 214 5.34 20.64 -7.06
N SER A 215 5.95 21.35 -6.09
CA SER A 215 7.27 21.97 -6.24
C SER A 215 8.38 20.90 -6.22
N HIS A 216 8.18 19.80 -5.49
CA HIS A 216 9.09 18.67 -5.41
C HIS A 216 8.62 17.53 -6.33
N LYS A 217 8.85 17.68 -7.64
CA LYS A 217 8.35 16.77 -8.69
C LYS A 217 8.62 15.29 -8.42
N ARG A 218 9.82 14.97 -7.91
CA ARG A 218 10.21 13.58 -7.63
C ARG A 218 9.38 12.96 -6.51
N ASP A 219 9.13 13.72 -5.46
CA ASP A 219 8.36 13.25 -4.31
C ASP A 219 6.87 13.13 -4.68
N ALA A 220 6.34 14.10 -5.45
CA ALA A 220 5.00 14.02 -6.00
C ALA A 220 4.80 12.81 -6.94
N GLU A 221 5.82 12.41 -7.70
CA GLU A 221 5.76 11.17 -8.49
C GLU A 221 5.79 9.90 -7.61
N LEU A 222 6.55 9.89 -6.51
CA LEU A 222 6.53 8.78 -5.54
C LEU A 222 5.16 8.62 -4.88
N TYR A 223 4.39 9.69 -4.73
CA TYR A 223 3.03 9.64 -4.21
C TYR A 223 2.10 8.76 -5.07
N LEU A 224 2.36 8.67 -6.39
CA LEU A 224 1.59 7.77 -7.27
C LEU A 224 1.73 6.29 -6.88
N ASN A 225 2.86 5.90 -6.33
CA ASN A 225 3.09 4.53 -5.85
C ASN A 225 2.65 4.35 -4.38
N ARG A 226 2.73 5.41 -3.57
CA ARG A 226 2.49 5.34 -2.12
C ARG A 226 1.00 5.40 -1.76
N PHE A 227 0.22 6.25 -2.42
CA PHE A 227 -1.17 6.52 -2.07
C PHE A 227 -2.15 5.81 -2.99
N ALA A 228 -3.32 5.49 -2.47
CA ALA A 228 -4.45 4.93 -3.21
C ALA A 228 -5.31 6.01 -3.86
N LEU A 229 -5.45 7.15 -3.15
CA LEU A 229 -6.20 8.32 -3.61
C LEU A 229 -5.50 9.59 -3.13
N ILE A 230 -5.31 10.52 -4.03
CA ILE A 230 -4.77 11.86 -3.76
C ILE A 230 -5.88 12.88 -4.01
N ASN A 231 -6.26 13.61 -2.98
CA ASN A 231 -7.16 14.75 -3.10
C ASN A 231 -6.34 16.01 -3.31
N ILE A 232 -6.62 16.71 -4.39
CA ILE A 232 -6.08 18.04 -4.64
C ILE A 232 -7.05 19.04 -4.04
N ASP A 233 -6.85 19.35 -2.76
CA ASP A 233 -7.66 20.36 -2.10
C ASP A 233 -7.29 21.75 -2.63
N GLU A 234 -8.28 22.63 -2.74
CA GLU A 234 -8.11 23.97 -3.31
C GLU A 234 -7.43 23.97 -4.70
N PHE A 235 -7.97 23.19 -5.62
CA PHE A 235 -7.44 23.04 -6.99
C PHE A 235 -7.23 24.41 -7.71
N ASP A 236 -8.01 25.42 -7.35
CA ASP A 236 -7.90 26.80 -7.85
C ASP A 236 -6.60 27.52 -7.42
N GLN A 237 -5.88 27.01 -6.43
CA GLN A 237 -4.59 27.55 -5.99
C GLN A 237 -3.40 26.99 -6.80
N ILE A 238 -3.61 26.02 -7.67
CA ILE A 238 -2.55 25.42 -8.47
C ILE A 238 -2.07 26.40 -9.55
N THR A 239 -0.78 26.73 -9.50
CA THR A 239 -0.16 27.63 -10.49
C THR A 239 -0.04 26.97 -11.88
N LEU A 240 0.10 27.78 -12.93
CA LEU A 240 0.26 27.29 -14.31
C LEU A 240 1.38 26.23 -14.50
N PRO A 241 2.59 26.44 -13.96
CA PRO A 241 3.65 25.41 -14.03
C PRO A 241 3.25 24.10 -13.32
N GLN A 242 2.56 24.21 -12.19
CA GLN A 242 2.06 23.05 -11.43
C GLN A 242 0.94 22.32 -12.20
N GLN A 243 0.04 23.05 -12.89
CA GLN A 243 -0.97 22.44 -13.76
C GLN A 243 -0.31 21.64 -14.90
N GLY A 244 0.76 22.15 -15.49
CA GLY A 244 1.54 21.42 -16.51
C GLY A 244 2.13 20.12 -15.96
N PHE A 245 2.69 20.16 -14.76
CA PHE A 245 3.21 18.96 -14.11
C PHE A 245 2.10 17.99 -13.68
N LEU A 246 0.99 18.47 -13.16
CA LEU A 246 -0.19 17.65 -12.84
C LEU A 246 -0.69 16.88 -14.09
N LYS A 247 -0.80 17.55 -15.24
CA LYS A 247 -1.16 16.90 -16.51
C LYS A 247 -0.21 15.77 -16.86
N HIS A 248 1.08 15.95 -16.60
CA HIS A 248 2.10 14.92 -16.82
C HIS A 248 1.90 13.70 -15.90
N ILE A 249 1.75 13.91 -14.61
CA ILE A 249 1.59 12.79 -13.65
C ILE A 249 0.24 12.08 -13.78
N LEU A 250 -0.82 12.78 -14.20
CA LEU A 250 -2.11 12.16 -14.48
C LEU A 250 -2.02 11.08 -15.58
N GLN A 251 -1.11 11.25 -16.54
CA GLN A 251 -0.95 10.33 -17.69
C GLN A 251 0.02 9.17 -17.44
N LYS A 252 0.79 9.20 -16.37
CA LYS A 252 1.76 8.14 -16.09
C LYS A 252 1.07 6.85 -15.65
N PRO A 253 1.16 5.75 -16.40
CA PRO A 253 0.61 4.46 -15.97
C PRO A 253 1.50 3.77 -14.94
N VAL A 254 2.80 4.02 -14.98
CA VAL A 254 3.82 3.51 -14.06
C VAL A 254 4.77 4.62 -13.64
N VAL A 255 5.50 4.41 -12.56
CA VAL A 255 6.43 5.39 -12.00
C VAL A 255 7.85 4.87 -12.11
N ASN A 256 8.67 5.49 -12.97
CA ASN A 256 10.08 5.12 -13.15
C ASN A 256 10.97 6.02 -12.32
N LEU A 257 11.25 5.63 -11.08
CA LEU A 257 12.03 6.44 -10.15
C LEU A 257 13.03 5.60 -9.35
N ARG A 258 14.08 6.29 -8.91
CA ARG A 258 14.98 5.75 -7.90
C ARG A 258 14.40 6.07 -6.52
N LYS A 259 14.09 5.04 -5.73
CA LYS A 259 13.71 5.25 -4.32
C LYS A 259 14.85 5.95 -3.56
N PRO A 260 14.57 6.69 -2.48
CA PRO A 260 15.61 7.21 -1.60
C PRO A 260 16.59 6.09 -1.22
N HIS A 261 17.88 6.37 -1.26
CA HIS A 261 18.95 5.39 -1.02
C HIS A 261 19.03 4.19 -1.98
N GLY A 262 18.17 4.10 -2.99
CA GLY A 262 18.20 3.06 -4.02
C GLY A 262 19.38 3.26 -4.98
N ARG A 263 19.97 2.15 -5.49
CA ARG A 263 21.07 2.18 -6.46
C ARG A 263 20.62 2.25 -7.91
N SER A 264 19.41 1.77 -8.22
CA SER A 264 18.86 1.67 -9.57
C SER A 264 17.52 2.39 -9.70
N VAL A 265 17.18 2.78 -10.92
CA VAL A 265 15.81 3.19 -11.27
C VAL A 265 14.94 1.95 -11.29
N LEU A 266 13.81 2.01 -10.60
CA LEU A 266 12.82 0.95 -10.53
C LEU A 266 11.54 1.40 -11.23
N GLU A 267 10.90 0.48 -11.93
CA GLU A 267 9.53 0.65 -12.35
C GLU A 267 8.62 0.31 -11.17
N LEU A 268 7.94 1.33 -10.66
CA LEU A 268 7.03 1.21 -9.54
C LEU A 268 5.59 1.21 -10.04
N GLN A 269 4.77 0.36 -9.45
CA GLN A 269 3.33 0.33 -9.71
C GLN A 269 2.70 1.67 -9.32
N ARG A 270 1.86 2.23 -10.20
CA ARG A 270 0.96 3.32 -9.84
C ARG A 270 -0.28 2.76 -9.18
N TYR A 271 -0.61 3.28 -8.00
CA TYR A 271 -1.86 2.99 -7.29
C TYR A 271 -2.78 4.20 -7.24
N ALA A 272 -2.21 5.40 -7.18
CA ALA A 272 -2.96 6.62 -6.98
C ALA A 272 -3.86 7.00 -8.16
N SER A 273 -5.10 7.32 -7.83
CA SER A 273 -5.99 8.15 -8.63
C SER A 273 -6.13 9.53 -7.99
N PHE A 274 -6.60 10.50 -8.77
CA PHE A 274 -6.77 11.87 -8.30
C PHE A 274 -8.25 12.24 -8.22
N ILE A 275 -8.58 13.01 -7.21
CA ILE A 275 -9.83 13.75 -7.05
C ILE A 275 -9.46 15.14 -6.57
N GLY A 276 -10.34 16.12 -6.63
CA GLY A 276 -10.04 17.43 -6.08
C GLY A 276 -11.28 18.21 -5.67
N THR A 277 -11.01 19.32 -5.01
CA THR A 277 -12.02 20.31 -4.61
C THR A 277 -11.63 21.70 -5.07
N SER A 278 -12.61 22.54 -5.32
CA SER A 278 -12.39 23.96 -5.60
C SER A 278 -13.56 24.81 -5.09
N ASN A 279 -13.26 26.04 -4.78
CA ASN A 279 -14.25 27.06 -4.46
C ASN A 279 -14.59 27.96 -5.65
N GLN A 280 -13.82 27.87 -6.75
CA GLN A 280 -13.98 28.67 -7.97
C GLN A 280 -14.32 27.80 -9.16
N LYS A 281 -15.05 28.36 -10.11
CA LYS A 281 -15.46 27.66 -11.34
C LYS A 281 -14.38 27.67 -12.43
N ASP A 282 -13.57 28.73 -12.48
CA ASP A 282 -12.51 28.91 -13.47
C ASP A 282 -11.23 28.18 -13.01
N LEU A 283 -11.20 26.88 -13.23
CA LEU A 283 -10.15 25.99 -12.73
C LEU A 283 -8.93 25.88 -13.63
N LEU A 284 -9.09 26.07 -14.93
CA LEU A 284 -8.05 25.84 -15.92
C LEU A 284 -7.90 27.06 -16.81
N THR A 285 -6.74 27.65 -16.75
CA THR A 285 -6.34 28.73 -17.67
C THR A 285 -5.86 28.21 -19.03
N ASP A 286 -5.57 26.90 -19.13
CA ASP A 286 -5.15 26.24 -20.37
C ASP A 286 -6.26 25.36 -20.94
N PRO A 287 -6.85 25.72 -22.10
CA PRO A 287 -7.93 24.96 -22.77
C PRO A 287 -7.54 23.51 -23.10
N SER A 288 -6.25 23.23 -23.32
CA SER A 288 -5.77 21.89 -23.69
C SER A 288 -5.85 20.87 -22.52
N GLY A 289 -6.02 21.34 -21.29
CA GLY A 289 -6.10 20.52 -20.09
C GLY A 289 -7.49 20.05 -19.71
N SER A 290 -8.53 20.64 -20.24
CA SER A 290 -9.93 20.45 -19.81
C SER A 290 -10.42 19.00 -19.91
N ARG A 291 -9.95 18.22 -20.86
CA ARG A 291 -10.35 16.80 -21.05
C ARG A 291 -9.98 15.87 -19.88
N ARG A 292 -9.07 16.29 -18.99
CA ARG A 292 -8.61 15.48 -17.84
C ARG A 292 -9.32 15.83 -16.54
N VAL A 293 -10.05 16.91 -16.54
CA VAL A 293 -10.75 17.42 -15.36
C VAL A 293 -12.24 17.33 -15.59
N ILE A 294 -12.92 16.61 -14.69
CA ILE A 294 -14.37 16.49 -14.69
C ILE A 294 -14.90 17.47 -13.63
N CYS A 295 -15.24 18.68 -14.04
CA CYS A 295 -15.78 19.69 -13.12
C CYS A 295 -17.22 19.37 -12.75
N ILE A 296 -17.51 19.27 -11.47
CA ILE A 296 -18.83 18.96 -10.92
C ILE A 296 -19.24 20.06 -9.94
N GLU A 297 -20.24 20.82 -10.31
CA GLU A 297 -20.83 21.82 -9.42
C GLU A 297 -21.73 21.16 -8.38
N VAL A 298 -21.46 21.44 -7.09
CA VAL A 298 -22.13 20.89 -5.92
C VAL A 298 -22.72 21.98 -5.01
#